data_7258231d0d6cde845e92d8b3e69ffcb0
#
_entry.id   7258231d0d6cde845e92d8b3e69ffcb0
#
_cell.length_a   1.000
_cell.length_b   1.000
_cell.length_c   1.000
_cell.angle_alpha   90.00
_cell.angle_beta   90.00
_cell.angle_gamma   90.00
#
_symmetry.space_group_name_H-M   'P 1'
#
loop_
_entity.id
_entity.type
_entity.pdbx_description
1 polymer ?
#
loop_
_entity_poly.entity_id
_entity_poly.type
_entity_poly.pdbx_seq_one_letter_code
_entity_poly.pdbx_strand_id
1 'polypeptide(L)'
;QAIRAVTSLPALTGAWRHVGGGILQFPVWEHPYKFDVICRPDLIPEGTQVVNNLQLGRVLTGEQKLNVPIKSMMCWNTNPVTQATESEKILEGLKREDLFLVSAEHFISDTAAFADILLPASMGAEQEDMILSWGHLYLTYNSKCVESPGECLPNNEIFRQLAKRLGYEEENFKWSDSECLENY
;
A
#
# COMPACT_ATOMS: atom_id res chain seq x y z
N GLN A 1 6.72 -21.73 -3.16
CA GLN A 1 6.67 -23.07 -3.79
C GLN A 1 5.24 -23.65 -3.82
N ALA A 2 4.41 -23.46 -2.79
CA ALA A 2 3.04 -23.94 -2.76
C ALA A 2 2.19 -23.42 -3.95
N ILE A 3 2.25 -22.12 -4.23
CA ILE A 3 1.55 -21.54 -5.40
C ILE A 3 2.05 -22.18 -6.69
N ARG A 4 3.35 -22.40 -6.83
CA ARG A 4 3.93 -23.03 -8.02
C ARG A 4 3.44 -24.48 -8.21
N ALA A 5 3.24 -25.24 -7.13
CA ALA A 5 2.65 -26.56 -7.17
C ALA A 5 1.17 -26.50 -7.63
N VAL A 6 0.39 -25.58 -7.09
CA VAL A 6 -1.01 -25.36 -7.51
C VAL A 6 -1.10 -24.97 -8.98
N THR A 7 -0.23 -24.06 -9.45
CA THR A 7 -0.21 -23.63 -10.88
C THR A 7 0.21 -24.72 -11.84
N SER A 8 0.83 -25.81 -11.37
CA SER A 8 1.17 -26.96 -12.19
C SER A 8 -0.04 -27.89 -12.48
N LEU A 9 -1.09 -27.85 -11.64
CA LEU A 9 -2.25 -28.73 -11.80
C LEU A 9 -2.99 -28.55 -13.14
N PRO A 10 -3.29 -27.31 -13.61
CA PRO A 10 -3.92 -27.11 -14.90
C PRO A 10 -3.08 -27.63 -16.07
N ALA A 11 -1.76 -27.62 -15.96
CA ALA A 11 -0.86 -28.20 -16.98
C ALA A 11 -1.01 -29.73 -17.01
N LEU A 12 -0.99 -30.39 -15.85
CA LEU A 12 -1.13 -31.84 -15.72
C LEU A 12 -2.51 -32.35 -16.19
N THR A 13 -3.57 -31.59 -15.90
CA THR A 13 -4.94 -31.94 -16.32
C THR A 13 -5.27 -31.54 -17.75
N GLY A 14 -4.39 -30.79 -18.42
CA GLY A 14 -4.61 -30.29 -19.78
C GLY A 14 -5.72 -29.21 -19.83
N ALA A 15 -5.93 -28.47 -18.76
CA ALA A 15 -7.03 -27.48 -18.65
C ALA A 15 -6.99 -26.41 -19.75
N TRP A 16 -5.83 -26.02 -20.22
CA TRP A 16 -5.68 -25.03 -21.33
C TRP A 16 -6.22 -25.51 -22.69
N ARG A 17 -6.59 -26.78 -22.84
CA ARG A 17 -7.22 -27.28 -24.07
C ARG A 17 -8.68 -26.86 -24.20
N HIS A 18 -9.29 -26.35 -23.15
CA HIS A 18 -10.68 -25.99 -23.09
C HIS A 18 -10.85 -24.46 -22.98
N VAL A 19 -11.86 -23.93 -23.67
CA VAL A 19 -12.24 -22.52 -23.54
C VAL A 19 -12.64 -22.24 -22.08
N GLY A 20 -12.05 -21.23 -21.48
CA GLY A 20 -12.25 -20.91 -20.06
C GLY A 20 -11.45 -21.78 -19.09
N GLY A 21 -10.68 -22.76 -19.59
CA GLY A 21 -9.75 -23.56 -18.80
C GLY A 21 -8.42 -22.87 -18.55
N GLY A 22 -7.64 -23.39 -17.60
CA GLY A 22 -6.34 -22.85 -17.23
C GLY A 22 -6.31 -22.27 -15.82
N ILE A 23 -5.46 -21.29 -15.59
CA ILE A 23 -5.37 -20.57 -14.32
C ILE A 23 -5.11 -19.09 -14.59
N LEU A 24 -5.83 -18.24 -13.89
CA LEU A 24 -5.60 -16.81 -13.84
C LEU A 24 -5.45 -16.42 -12.38
N GLN A 25 -4.35 -15.77 -12.02
CA GLN A 25 -4.14 -15.31 -10.67
C GLN A 25 -4.98 -14.05 -10.40
N PHE A 26 -4.71 -13.00 -11.14
CA PHE A 26 -5.52 -11.77 -11.20
C PHE A 26 -5.12 -10.96 -12.44
N PRO A 27 -6.09 -10.30 -13.10
CA PRO A 27 -5.85 -9.61 -14.36
C PRO A 27 -5.41 -8.16 -14.21
N VAL A 28 -5.03 -7.70 -13.03
CA VAL A 28 -4.70 -6.29 -12.76
C VAL A 28 -3.61 -5.75 -13.68
N TRP A 29 -2.67 -6.59 -14.10
CA TRP A 29 -1.57 -6.22 -15.00
C TRP A 29 -1.95 -6.13 -16.48
N GLU A 30 -3.15 -6.56 -16.83
CA GLU A 30 -3.67 -6.46 -18.21
C GLU A 30 -4.15 -5.03 -18.55
N HIS A 31 -4.29 -4.17 -17.54
CA HIS A 31 -4.63 -2.77 -17.73
C HIS A 31 -3.39 -1.93 -18.03
N PRO A 32 -3.44 -1.02 -19.01
CA PRO A 32 -2.29 -0.23 -19.45
C PRO A 32 -2.03 0.98 -18.54
N TYR A 33 -1.82 0.74 -17.25
CA TYR A 33 -1.48 1.83 -16.31
C TYR A 33 -0.11 2.42 -16.57
N LYS A 34 -0.01 3.71 -16.37
CA LYS A 34 1.27 4.44 -16.39
C LYS A 34 1.95 4.34 -15.02
N PHE A 35 2.42 3.15 -14.66
CA PHE A 35 3.05 2.92 -13.34
C PHE A 35 4.19 3.89 -13.03
N ASP A 36 4.94 4.34 -14.01
CA ASP A 36 6.02 5.30 -13.81
C ASP A 36 5.48 6.68 -13.36
N VAL A 37 4.28 7.06 -13.80
CA VAL A 37 3.61 8.29 -13.37
C VAL A 37 3.08 8.14 -11.95
N ILE A 38 2.53 6.97 -11.62
CA ILE A 38 1.95 6.67 -10.30
C ILE A 38 3.03 6.50 -9.24
N CYS A 39 4.03 5.68 -9.52
CA CYS A 39 5.02 5.26 -8.54
C CYS A 39 6.24 6.18 -8.48
N ARG A 40 6.48 7.01 -9.52
CA ARG A 40 7.60 7.95 -9.62
C ARG A 40 8.94 7.37 -9.16
N PRO A 41 9.41 6.26 -9.79
CA PRO A 41 10.68 5.63 -9.43
C PRO A 41 11.88 6.58 -9.63
N ASP A 42 11.73 7.57 -10.50
CA ASP A 42 12.72 8.63 -10.75
C ASP A 42 12.97 9.54 -9.52
N LEU A 43 12.03 9.61 -8.59
CA LEU A 43 12.16 10.40 -7.35
C LEU A 43 12.78 9.59 -6.19
N ILE A 44 13.00 8.30 -6.36
CA ILE A 44 13.62 7.47 -5.33
C ILE A 44 15.13 7.80 -5.27
N PRO A 45 15.65 8.32 -4.14
CA PRO A 45 17.08 8.63 -4.02
C PRO A 45 17.95 7.41 -4.24
N GLU A 46 19.09 7.59 -4.89
CA GLU A 46 20.08 6.53 -5.05
C GLU A 46 20.53 5.99 -3.69
N GLY A 47 20.62 4.69 -3.57
CA GLY A 47 21.01 4.03 -2.31
C GLY A 47 19.88 3.92 -1.29
N THR A 48 18.62 4.24 -1.65
CA THR A 48 17.47 4.02 -0.77
C THR A 48 17.43 2.58 -0.29
N GLN A 49 17.44 2.41 1.03
CA GLN A 49 17.46 1.11 1.67
C GLN A 49 16.09 0.46 1.63
N VAL A 50 16.03 -0.77 1.10
CA VAL A 50 14.78 -1.54 1.00
C VAL A 50 14.80 -2.65 2.05
N VAL A 51 13.74 -2.74 2.85
CA VAL A 51 13.53 -3.80 3.84
C VAL A 51 12.52 -4.80 3.30
N ASN A 52 12.87 -6.09 3.34
CA ASN A 52 11.92 -7.14 3.02
C ASN A 52 10.83 -7.18 4.10
N ASN A 53 9.56 -7.15 3.69
CA ASN A 53 8.42 -7.18 4.61
C ASN A 53 8.47 -8.36 5.60
N LEU A 54 8.94 -9.54 5.16
CA LEU A 54 9.10 -10.72 6.02
C LEU A 54 10.18 -10.54 7.11
N GLN A 55 11.01 -9.53 7.02
CA GLN A 55 12.10 -9.24 7.96
C GLN A 55 11.81 -8.01 8.82
N LEU A 56 10.65 -7.39 8.65
CA LEU A 56 10.31 -6.15 9.35
C LEU A 56 10.47 -6.26 10.86
N GLY A 57 9.94 -7.32 11.48
CA GLY A 57 10.09 -7.54 12.93
C GLY A 57 11.54 -7.62 13.39
N ARG A 58 12.41 -8.32 12.64
CA ARG A 58 13.84 -8.45 12.95
C ARG A 58 14.61 -7.14 12.79
N VAL A 59 14.19 -6.33 11.83
CA VAL A 59 14.78 -5.01 11.62
C VAL A 59 14.36 -4.05 12.74
N LEU A 60 13.09 -4.05 13.11
CA LEU A 60 12.56 -3.20 14.18
C LEU A 60 13.18 -3.53 15.55
N THR A 61 13.43 -4.81 15.85
CA THR A 61 14.08 -5.24 17.09
C THR A 61 15.62 -5.12 17.05
N GLY A 62 16.20 -4.79 15.88
CA GLY A 62 17.66 -4.70 15.71
C GLY A 62 18.37 -6.06 15.58
N GLU A 63 17.62 -7.17 15.51
CA GLU A 63 18.18 -8.51 15.22
C GLU A 63 18.82 -8.52 13.82
N GLN A 64 18.18 -7.88 12.86
CA GLN A 64 18.76 -7.60 11.55
C GLN A 64 19.20 -6.14 11.48
N LYS A 65 20.50 -5.92 11.35
CA LYS A 65 21.07 -4.57 11.25
C LYS A 65 20.87 -3.98 9.85
N LEU A 66 20.53 -2.72 9.81
CA LEU A 66 20.52 -1.89 8.62
C LEU A 66 21.69 -0.91 8.65
N ASN A 67 22.08 -0.37 7.50
CA ASN A 67 23.08 0.69 7.41
C ASN A 67 22.62 1.95 8.17
N VAL A 68 21.32 2.27 8.03
CA VAL A 68 20.66 3.36 8.76
C VAL A 68 19.50 2.77 9.54
N PRO A 69 19.43 2.95 10.86
CA PRO A 69 18.34 2.43 11.67
C PRO A 69 17.02 3.15 11.37
N ILE A 70 15.91 2.41 11.45
CA ILE A 70 14.58 3.00 11.31
C ILE A 70 14.26 3.81 12.57
N LYS A 71 14.03 5.10 12.40
CA LYS A 71 13.61 6.06 13.45
C LYS A 71 12.21 6.61 13.24
N SER A 72 11.69 6.50 12.02
CA SER A 72 10.33 6.88 11.68
C SER A 72 9.73 5.84 10.74
N MET A 73 8.47 5.54 10.93
CA MET A 73 7.71 4.62 10.08
C MET A 73 6.32 5.20 9.82
N MET A 74 5.87 5.09 8.57
CA MET A 74 4.50 5.40 8.21
C MET A 74 3.81 4.13 7.72
N CYS A 75 2.73 3.76 8.38
CA CYS A 75 1.83 2.69 7.94
C CYS A 75 0.69 3.30 7.14
N TRP A 76 0.56 2.87 5.91
CA TRP A 76 -0.50 3.25 5.00
C TRP A 76 -1.01 2.01 4.28
N ASN A 77 -2.33 1.80 4.33
CA ASN A 77 -2.98 0.63 3.73
C ASN A 77 -2.39 -0.72 4.17
N THR A 78 -1.88 -0.79 5.40
CA THR A 78 -1.25 -2.00 5.94
C THR A 78 -1.34 -2.05 7.46
N ASN A 79 -1.53 -3.27 7.99
CA ASN A 79 -1.49 -3.56 9.43
C ASN A 79 -0.42 -4.63 9.71
N PRO A 80 0.86 -4.24 9.82
CA PRO A 80 1.98 -5.18 9.98
C PRO A 80 1.82 -6.16 11.13
N VAL A 81 1.24 -5.76 12.25
CA VAL A 81 1.04 -6.65 13.42
C VAL A 81 0.25 -7.90 13.05
N THR A 82 -0.76 -7.78 12.18
CA THR A 82 -1.61 -8.92 11.79
C THR A 82 -1.28 -9.50 10.42
N GLN A 83 -0.63 -8.73 9.55
CA GLN A 83 -0.40 -9.11 8.15
C GLN A 83 1.01 -9.63 7.88
N ALA A 84 2.00 -9.23 8.68
CA ALA A 84 3.37 -9.65 8.49
C ALA A 84 3.72 -10.87 9.37
N THR A 85 4.84 -11.52 9.03
CA THR A 85 5.37 -12.63 9.82
C THR A 85 6.05 -12.12 11.11
N GLU A 86 6.21 -13.01 12.09
CA GLU A 86 6.87 -12.71 13.36
C GLU A 86 6.21 -11.54 14.11
N SER A 87 4.88 -11.57 14.25
CA SER A 87 4.06 -10.51 14.88
C SER A 87 4.56 -10.10 16.27
N GLU A 88 5.09 -11.03 17.06
CA GLU A 88 5.66 -10.73 18.38
C GLU A 88 6.86 -9.78 18.29
N LYS A 89 7.75 -10.00 17.31
CA LYS A 89 8.89 -9.10 17.07
C LYS A 89 8.45 -7.73 16.56
N ILE A 90 7.38 -7.70 15.76
CA ILE A 90 6.81 -6.42 15.32
C ILE A 90 6.28 -5.66 16.52
N LEU A 91 5.49 -6.29 17.38
CA LEU A 91 4.97 -5.69 18.61
C LEU A 91 6.10 -5.19 19.53
N GLU A 92 7.18 -5.96 19.67
CA GLU A 92 8.38 -5.54 20.42
C GLU A 92 9.01 -4.30 19.79
N GLY A 93 9.18 -4.32 18.47
CA GLY A 93 9.78 -3.23 17.74
C GLY A 93 8.95 -1.94 17.77
N LEU A 94 7.62 -2.03 17.73
CA LEU A 94 6.71 -0.89 17.82
C LEU A 94 6.67 -0.22 19.20
N LYS A 95 7.08 -0.93 20.25
CA LYS A 95 7.20 -0.39 21.61
C LYS A 95 8.46 0.44 21.84
N ARG A 96 9.33 0.58 20.85
CA ARG A 96 10.55 1.36 20.97
C ARG A 96 10.24 2.84 21.16
N GLU A 97 10.80 3.45 22.19
CA GLU A 97 10.65 4.89 22.48
C GLU A 97 11.33 5.79 21.43
N ASP A 98 12.27 5.24 20.66
CA ASP A 98 13.00 5.97 19.63
C ASP A 98 12.44 5.79 18.20
N LEU A 99 11.26 5.17 18.06
CA LEU A 99 10.54 4.99 16.82
C LEU A 99 9.31 5.92 16.79
N PHE A 100 9.30 6.84 15.84
CA PHE A 100 8.13 7.68 15.56
C PHE A 100 7.23 6.99 14.55
N LEU A 101 6.00 6.62 14.95
CA LEU A 101 5.05 5.89 14.10
C LEU A 101 3.85 6.77 13.72
N VAL A 102 3.61 6.87 12.42
CA VAL A 102 2.41 7.48 11.85
C VAL A 102 1.57 6.37 11.20
N SER A 103 0.27 6.35 11.44
CA SER A 103 -0.66 5.42 10.79
C SER A 103 -1.79 6.18 10.11
N ALA A 104 -1.96 5.97 8.79
CA ALA A 104 -3.14 6.40 8.04
C ALA A 104 -4.10 5.22 7.93
N GLU A 105 -5.27 5.31 8.60
CA GLU A 105 -6.13 4.15 8.82
C GLU A 105 -7.60 4.57 8.98
N HIS A 106 -8.51 3.64 8.64
CA HIS A 106 -9.95 3.81 8.87
C HIS A 106 -10.35 3.48 10.32
N PHE A 107 -9.63 2.57 10.95
CA PHE A 107 -9.91 2.07 12.30
C PHE A 107 -8.63 2.05 13.14
N ILE A 108 -8.76 2.05 14.45
CA ILE A 108 -7.61 1.82 15.33
C ILE A 108 -7.28 0.33 15.28
N SER A 109 -6.48 -0.05 14.28
CA SER A 109 -5.96 -1.42 14.12
C SER A 109 -4.89 -1.74 15.17
N ASP A 110 -4.48 -3.02 15.24
CA ASP A 110 -3.44 -3.45 16.19
C ASP A 110 -2.11 -2.69 15.99
N THR A 111 -1.76 -2.33 14.75
CA THR A 111 -0.60 -1.49 14.47
C THR A 111 -0.87 -0.03 14.82
N ALA A 112 -2.04 0.49 14.44
CA ALA A 112 -2.41 1.88 14.67
C ALA A 112 -2.49 2.23 16.17
N ALA A 113 -2.77 1.24 17.03
CA ALA A 113 -2.77 1.41 18.49
C ALA A 113 -1.41 1.80 19.08
N PHE A 114 -0.31 1.61 18.35
CA PHE A 114 1.05 2.03 18.72
C PHE A 114 1.48 3.35 18.08
N ALA A 115 0.64 3.94 17.22
CA ALA A 115 1.02 5.13 16.49
C ALA A 115 1.08 6.38 17.39
N ASP A 116 2.11 7.20 17.20
CA ASP A 116 2.23 8.52 17.79
C ASP A 116 1.26 9.51 17.15
N ILE A 117 0.97 9.31 15.85
CA ILE A 117 0.00 10.09 15.08
C ILE A 117 -0.91 9.17 14.30
N LEU A 118 -2.21 9.37 14.45
CA LEU A 118 -3.24 8.75 13.63
C LEU A 118 -3.79 9.77 12.63
N LEU A 119 -3.79 9.40 11.35
CA LEU A 119 -4.37 10.19 10.27
C LEU A 119 -5.63 9.46 9.80
N PRO A 120 -6.83 9.99 10.09
CA PRO A 120 -8.06 9.32 9.70
C PRO A 120 -8.25 9.40 8.19
N ALA A 121 -8.34 8.23 7.54
CA ALA A 121 -8.52 8.13 6.10
C ALA A 121 -10.00 7.97 5.72
N SER A 122 -10.40 8.57 4.59
CA SER A 122 -11.73 8.42 4.03
C SER A 122 -11.99 7.01 3.52
N MET A 123 -13.22 6.54 3.65
CA MET A 123 -13.68 5.27 3.09
C MET A 123 -14.06 5.42 1.60
N GLY A 124 -14.19 4.30 0.89
CA GLY A 124 -14.47 4.32 -0.55
C GLY A 124 -15.71 5.11 -0.97
N ALA A 125 -16.79 5.12 -0.19
CA ALA A 125 -17.98 5.91 -0.50
C ALA A 125 -17.81 7.44 -0.31
N GLU A 126 -16.73 7.84 0.35
CA GLU A 126 -16.43 9.23 0.74
C GLU A 126 -15.44 9.92 -0.20
N GLN A 127 -14.94 9.22 -1.22
CA GLN A 127 -13.94 9.72 -2.16
C GLN A 127 -14.19 9.25 -3.59
N GLU A 128 -13.59 9.96 -4.54
CA GLU A 128 -13.47 9.49 -5.91
C GLU A 128 -12.29 8.54 -6.02
N ASP A 129 -12.45 7.46 -6.82
CA ASP A 129 -11.38 6.50 -7.02
C ASP A 129 -11.60 5.69 -8.30
N MET A 130 -10.57 5.02 -8.74
CA MET A 130 -10.62 4.03 -9.81
C MET A 130 -10.33 2.66 -9.23
N ILE A 131 -11.33 1.78 -9.27
CA ILE A 131 -11.23 0.46 -8.67
C ILE A 131 -10.82 -0.56 -9.71
N LEU A 132 -9.68 -1.19 -9.44
CA LEU A 132 -9.16 -2.33 -10.18
C LEU A 132 -9.73 -3.61 -9.62
N SER A 133 -10.25 -4.48 -10.46
CA SER A 133 -10.68 -5.79 -10.02
C SER A 133 -9.54 -6.80 -10.08
N TRP A 134 -9.53 -7.70 -9.13
CA TRP A 134 -8.66 -8.88 -9.14
C TRP A 134 -9.30 -10.08 -9.85
N GLY A 135 -10.60 -10.03 -10.11
CA GLY A 135 -11.36 -11.15 -10.66
C GLY A 135 -11.92 -10.96 -12.07
N HIS A 136 -11.81 -9.75 -12.65
CA HIS A 136 -12.31 -9.43 -13.98
C HIS A 136 -11.54 -8.25 -14.61
N LEU A 137 -11.80 -7.99 -15.89
CA LEU A 137 -11.13 -6.94 -16.67
C LEU A 137 -11.89 -5.59 -16.68
N TYR A 138 -12.91 -5.43 -15.85
CA TYR A 138 -13.62 -4.16 -15.77
C TYR A 138 -12.88 -3.19 -14.86
N LEU A 139 -12.73 -1.96 -15.35
CA LEU A 139 -12.28 -0.81 -14.60
C LEU A 139 -13.51 -0.06 -14.12
N THR A 140 -13.64 0.17 -12.83
CA THR A 140 -14.82 0.81 -12.25
C THR A 140 -14.44 2.15 -11.67
N TYR A 141 -15.12 3.20 -12.15
CA TYR A 141 -15.04 4.51 -11.51
C TYR A 141 -15.94 4.52 -10.27
N ASN A 142 -15.37 4.92 -9.14
CA ASN A 142 -16.07 5.10 -7.88
C ASN A 142 -16.34 6.59 -7.66
N SER A 143 -17.62 6.97 -7.67
CA SER A 143 -18.04 8.33 -7.37
C SER A 143 -18.18 8.54 -5.87
N LYS A 144 -17.76 9.69 -5.38
CA LYS A 144 -18.07 10.11 -4.01
C LYS A 144 -19.58 10.17 -3.80
N CYS A 145 -20.09 9.47 -2.80
CA CYS A 145 -21.51 9.38 -2.47
C CYS A 145 -21.89 10.15 -1.20
N VAL A 146 -20.98 10.27 -0.26
CA VAL A 146 -21.19 10.92 1.04
C VAL A 146 -19.98 11.75 1.42
N GLU A 147 -20.18 12.74 2.29
CA GLU A 147 -19.06 13.52 2.85
C GLU A 147 -18.29 12.71 3.91
N SER A 148 -16.97 12.86 3.93
CA SER A 148 -16.14 12.27 4.97
C SER A 148 -16.48 12.87 6.33
N PRO A 149 -16.58 12.05 7.39
CA PRO A 149 -16.86 12.54 8.73
C PRO A 149 -15.62 13.17 9.36
N GLY A 150 -15.84 14.20 10.17
CA GLY A 150 -14.79 14.81 11.01
C GLY A 150 -13.58 15.32 10.22
N GLU A 151 -12.41 14.83 10.57
CA GLU A 151 -11.12 15.18 9.94
C GLU A 151 -10.63 14.15 8.92
N CYS A 152 -11.47 13.18 8.53
CA CYS A 152 -11.11 12.16 7.55
C CYS A 152 -10.82 12.79 6.19
N LEU A 153 -9.70 12.40 5.60
CA LEU A 153 -9.25 12.86 4.29
C LEU A 153 -8.97 11.67 3.36
N PRO A 154 -9.20 11.82 2.05
CA PRO A 154 -8.71 10.86 1.07
C PRO A 154 -7.19 10.68 1.20
N ASN A 155 -6.70 9.47 0.97
CA ASN A 155 -5.27 9.18 1.04
C ASN A 155 -4.44 10.12 0.15
N ASN A 156 -4.91 10.40 -1.07
CA ASN A 156 -4.26 11.34 -1.98
C ASN A 156 -4.09 12.73 -1.35
N GLU A 157 -5.12 13.22 -0.64
CA GLU A 157 -5.06 14.52 0.02
C GLU A 157 -4.09 14.50 1.22
N ILE A 158 -4.05 13.41 1.99
CA ILE A 158 -3.07 13.23 3.07
C ILE A 158 -1.65 13.35 2.52
N PHE A 159 -1.34 12.61 1.44
CA PHE A 159 -0.02 12.64 0.81
C PHE A 159 0.28 13.98 0.13
N ARG A 160 -0.69 14.61 -0.50
CA ARG A 160 -0.56 15.93 -1.12
C ARG A 160 -0.19 17.00 -0.07
N GLN A 161 -0.85 16.99 1.07
CA GLN A 161 -0.53 17.89 2.19
C GLN A 161 0.84 17.58 2.79
N LEU A 162 1.22 16.31 2.89
CA LEU A 162 2.54 15.91 3.38
C LEU A 162 3.63 16.37 2.42
N ALA A 163 3.47 16.12 1.12
CA ALA A 163 4.41 16.55 0.09
C ALA A 163 4.63 18.07 0.13
N LYS A 164 3.55 18.86 0.22
CA LYS A 164 3.62 20.31 0.36
C LYS A 164 4.43 20.75 1.58
N ARG A 165 4.24 20.11 2.73
CA ARG A 165 4.96 20.42 3.97
C ARG A 165 6.44 20.02 3.92
N LEU A 166 6.76 18.98 3.16
CA LEU A 166 8.13 18.51 2.93
C LEU A 166 8.85 19.31 1.82
N GLY A 167 8.14 20.19 1.12
CA GLY A 167 8.73 21.05 0.08
C GLY A 167 8.89 20.37 -1.27
N TYR A 168 8.13 19.34 -1.57
CA TYR A 168 8.08 18.75 -2.91
C TYR A 168 7.34 19.69 -3.87
N GLU A 169 7.96 19.99 -5.00
CA GLU A 169 7.47 20.98 -5.98
C GLU A 169 6.98 20.33 -7.29
N GLU A 170 7.17 19.05 -7.46
CA GLU A 170 6.78 18.31 -8.65
C GLU A 170 5.28 18.43 -8.91
N GLU A 171 4.91 18.57 -10.18
CA GLU A 171 3.55 18.91 -10.62
C GLU A 171 2.52 17.85 -10.18
N ASN A 172 2.87 16.58 -10.28
CA ASN A 172 2.00 15.47 -9.92
C ASN A 172 1.62 15.43 -8.42
N PHE A 173 2.40 16.06 -7.53
CA PHE A 173 2.00 16.22 -6.12
C PHE A 173 0.96 17.31 -5.91
N LYS A 174 0.63 18.07 -6.95
CA LYS A 174 -0.36 19.16 -6.90
C LYS A 174 -1.68 18.76 -7.56
N TRP A 175 -1.71 17.65 -8.31
CA TRP A 175 -2.91 17.19 -9.01
C TRP A 175 -4.08 16.95 -8.07
N SER A 176 -5.26 17.35 -8.50
CA SER A 176 -6.53 16.94 -7.91
C SER A 176 -6.76 15.43 -8.15
N ASP A 177 -7.73 14.85 -7.48
CA ASP A 177 -8.08 13.43 -7.67
C ASP A 177 -8.54 13.17 -9.10
N SER A 178 -9.33 14.08 -9.70
CA SER A 178 -9.74 13.99 -11.11
C SER A 178 -8.54 14.04 -12.06
N GLU A 179 -7.57 14.93 -11.84
CA GLU A 179 -6.35 15.00 -12.65
C GLU A 179 -5.49 13.75 -12.50
N CYS A 180 -5.42 13.15 -11.30
CA CYS A 180 -4.78 11.87 -11.10
C CYS A 180 -5.44 10.79 -11.97
N LEU A 181 -6.78 10.69 -11.93
CA LEU A 181 -7.53 9.69 -12.70
C LEU A 181 -7.37 9.85 -14.22
N GLU A 182 -7.22 11.08 -14.71
CA GLU A 182 -6.98 11.36 -16.14
C GLU A 182 -5.56 11.01 -16.60
N ASN A 183 -4.60 11.04 -15.70
CA ASN A 183 -3.18 10.86 -16.03
C ASN A 183 -2.67 9.44 -15.80
N TYR A 184 -3.37 8.62 -15.03
CA TYR A 184 -3.03 7.23 -14.73
C TYR A 184 -3.55 6.28 -15.82
#